data_9bd81dfc2107475f9aa006cd096c8cf4
#
_entry.id   9bd81dfc2107475f9aa006cd096c8cf4
#
_cell.length_a   1.000
_cell.length_b   1.000
_cell.length_c   1.000
_cell.angle_alpha   90.00
_cell.angle_beta   90.00
_cell.angle_gamma   90.00
#
_symmetry.space_group_name_H-M   'P 1'
#
loop_
_entity.id
_entity.type
_entity.pdbx_description
1 polymer ?
#
loop_
_entity_poly.entity_id
_entity_poly.type
_entity_poly.pdbx_seq_one_letter_code
_entity_poly.pdbx_strand_id
1 'polypeptide(L)'
;VEQTGVRAHFSQLTSARGVALIAQAQQRGLKVTADVALYQLILTDEALIDFSSLYHVQPPLRTRADREGLRAAVKSGVVSAISSHHQPHERDAKLAPFGATEPGISSVELLLPLAMTLVEDGLLDLPTLLARLSAGPAEALRLPAGKLAVGGAADIVLFDPAASTVAGETWLSKGENCPFIGHSLPGVVRYTLVDGRISHQA
;
A
#
# COMPACT_ATOMS: atom_id res chain seq x y z
N VAL A 1 18.32 -4.08 16.90
CA VAL A 1 18.56 -2.67 16.56
C VAL A 1 19.29 -1.97 17.72
N GLU A 2 18.72 -1.98 18.93
CA GLU A 2 19.28 -1.26 20.08
C GLU A 2 20.69 -1.74 20.46
N GLN A 3 20.92 -3.04 20.53
CA GLN A 3 22.20 -3.62 20.91
C GLN A 3 23.28 -3.54 19.82
N THR A 4 22.89 -3.58 18.56
CA THR A 4 23.82 -3.72 17.43
C THR A 4 23.95 -2.44 16.58
N GLY A 5 23.07 -1.43 16.79
CA GLY A 5 23.02 -0.22 15.98
C GLY A 5 22.56 -0.44 14.52
N VAL A 6 22.15 -1.66 14.16
CA VAL A 6 21.69 -1.98 12.80
C VAL A 6 20.42 -1.20 12.47
N ARG A 7 20.23 -0.83 11.21
CA ARG A 7 18.94 -0.36 10.70
C ARG A 7 18.01 -1.54 10.50
N ALA A 8 16.73 -1.35 10.80
CA ALA A 8 15.71 -2.37 10.54
C ALA A 8 14.47 -1.74 9.91
N HIS A 9 13.88 -2.45 8.98
CA HIS A 9 12.57 -2.13 8.42
C HIS A 9 11.58 -3.21 8.84
N PHE A 10 10.46 -2.78 9.40
CA PHE A 10 9.38 -3.67 9.85
C PHE A 10 8.27 -3.60 8.81
N SER A 11 8.19 -4.62 7.98
CA SER A 11 7.22 -4.67 6.90
C SER A 11 5.86 -5.17 7.38
N GLN A 12 4.80 -4.66 6.75
CA GLN A 12 3.42 -5.13 6.89
C GLN A 12 2.86 -5.04 8.32
N LEU A 13 3.00 -3.88 8.94
CA LEU A 13 2.35 -3.65 10.24
C LEU A 13 0.82 -3.71 10.10
N THR A 14 0.16 -4.35 11.07
CA THR A 14 -1.30 -4.55 11.05
C THR A 14 -2.01 -4.07 12.30
N SER A 15 -1.30 -3.63 13.34
CA SER A 15 -1.93 -3.30 14.62
C SER A 15 -1.49 -1.96 15.19
N ALA A 16 -2.40 -1.29 15.89
CA ALA A 16 -2.13 -0.07 16.63
C ALA A 16 -0.99 -0.26 17.66
N ARG A 17 -0.92 -1.43 18.30
CA ARG A 17 0.17 -1.76 19.22
C ARG A 17 1.52 -1.85 18.51
N GLY A 18 1.55 -2.47 17.31
CA GLY A 18 2.77 -2.57 16.52
C GLY A 18 3.34 -1.19 16.15
N VAL A 19 2.49 -0.29 15.64
CA VAL A 19 2.93 1.07 15.30
C VAL A 19 3.34 1.88 16.53
N ALA A 20 2.72 1.68 17.69
CA ALA A 20 3.14 2.34 18.93
C ALA A 20 4.56 1.92 19.35
N LEU A 21 4.91 0.64 19.19
CA LEU A 21 6.28 0.16 19.45
C LEU A 21 7.30 0.76 18.48
N ILE A 22 6.96 0.91 17.21
CA ILE A 22 7.81 1.58 16.22
C ILE A 22 7.99 3.06 16.59
N ALA A 23 6.91 3.77 16.94
CA ALA A 23 6.98 5.17 17.37
C ALA A 23 7.91 5.36 18.59
N GLN A 24 7.77 4.51 19.61
CA GLN A 24 8.65 4.53 20.78
C GLN A 24 10.12 4.28 20.42
N ALA A 25 10.38 3.33 19.52
CA ALA A 25 11.73 3.04 19.07
C ALA A 25 12.34 4.24 18.32
N GLN A 26 11.56 4.91 17.45
CA GLN A 26 11.98 6.12 16.73
C GLN A 26 12.24 7.28 17.69
N GLN A 27 11.37 7.50 18.70
CA GLN A 27 11.57 8.53 19.74
C GLN A 27 12.87 8.31 20.55
N ARG A 28 13.30 7.07 20.71
CA ARG A 28 14.57 6.69 21.34
C ARG A 28 15.77 6.82 20.38
N GLY A 29 15.56 7.30 19.16
CA GLY A 29 16.62 7.48 18.16
C GLY A 29 17.08 6.20 17.49
N LEU A 30 16.33 5.08 17.63
CA LEU A 30 16.65 3.84 16.96
C LEU A 30 16.35 3.96 15.46
N LYS A 31 17.22 3.39 14.62
CA LYS A 31 17.12 3.44 13.16
C LYS A 31 16.10 2.41 12.65
N VAL A 32 14.83 2.67 12.92
CA VAL A 32 13.72 1.80 12.50
C VAL A 32 12.77 2.52 11.56
N THR A 33 12.31 1.82 10.53
CA THR A 33 11.28 2.25 9.59
C THR A 33 10.23 1.16 9.48
N ALA A 34 9.04 1.50 8.97
CA ALA A 34 7.98 0.51 8.79
C ALA A 34 7.11 0.84 7.57
N ASP A 35 6.46 -0.18 7.02
CA ASP A 35 5.40 -0.07 6.04
C ASP A 35 4.09 -0.71 6.51
N VAL A 36 3.04 -0.41 5.76
CA VAL A 36 1.72 -1.00 5.88
C VAL A 36 1.19 -1.37 4.49
N ALA A 37 0.52 -2.49 4.38
CA ALA A 37 -0.21 -2.81 3.15
C ALA A 37 -1.41 -1.88 2.98
N LEU A 38 -1.62 -1.35 1.76
CA LEU A 38 -2.67 -0.38 1.49
C LEU A 38 -4.06 -0.86 1.94
N TYR A 39 -4.39 -2.11 1.67
CA TYR A 39 -5.69 -2.67 2.05
C TYR A 39 -5.91 -2.72 3.58
N GLN A 40 -4.86 -2.75 4.40
CA GLN A 40 -4.96 -2.64 5.87
C GLN A 40 -5.38 -1.24 6.36
N LEU A 41 -5.25 -0.22 5.51
CA LEU A 41 -5.73 1.13 5.77
C LEU A 41 -7.22 1.32 5.40
N ILE A 42 -7.80 0.36 4.67
CA ILE A 42 -9.15 0.45 4.08
C ILE A 42 -10.06 -0.58 4.71
N LEU A 43 -9.64 -1.85 4.72
CA LEU A 43 -10.42 -2.99 5.20
C LEU A 43 -10.22 -3.22 6.70
N THR A 44 -11.19 -3.90 7.29
CA THR A 44 -11.15 -4.41 8.68
C THR A 44 -11.58 -5.87 8.70
N ASP A 45 -11.47 -6.52 9.86
CA ASP A 45 -11.98 -7.86 10.09
C ASP A 45 -13.50 -8.02 9.86
N GLU A 46 -14.24 -6.91 9.83
CA GLU A 46 -15.66 -6.90 9.44
C GLU A 46 -15.87 -7.43 8.00
N ALA A 47 -14.89 -7.28 7.10
CA ALA A 47 -14.93 -7.83 5.75
C ALA A 47 -14.91 -9.37 5.71
N LEU A 48 -14.62 -10.03 6.83
CA LEU A 48 -14.55 -11.49 6.95
C LEU A 48 -15.88 -12.12 7.39
N ILE A 49 -16.94 -11.33 7.65
CA ILE A 49 -18.21 -11.84 8.19
C ILE A 49 -18.82 -12.93 7.30
N ASP A 50 -18.73 -12.77 5.97
CA ASP A 50 -19.27 -13.74 5.01
C ASP A 50 -18.26 -14.83 4.61
N PHE A 51 -17.11 -14.90 5.27
CA PHE A 51 -16.03 -15.83 4.93
C PHE A 51 -15.59 -15.77 3.47
N SER A 52 -15.73 -14.62 2.79
CA SER A 52 -15.26 -14.44 1.43
C SER A 52 -13.74 -14.61 1.37
N SER A 53 -13.29 -15.58 0.58
CA SER A 53 -11.87 -15.91 0.39
C SER A 53 -11.07 -14.76 -0.24
N LEU A 54 -11.72 -13.79 -0.89
CA LEU A 54 -11.08 -12.60 -1.45
C LEU A 54 -10.44 -11.72 -0.37
N TYR A 55 -10.92 -11.80 0.87
CA TYR A 55 -10.36 -11.07 2.03
C TYR A 55 -9.40 -11.91 2.87
N HIS A 56 -9.10 -13.15 2.43
CA HIS A 56 -8.09 -13.97 3.08
C HIS A 56 -6.69 -13.42 2.75
N VAL A 57 -6.09 -12.74 3.71
CA VAL A 57 -4.76 -12.14 3.62
C VAL A 57 -3.89 -12.54 4.80
N GLN A 58 -2.59 -12.52 4.61
CA GLN A 58 -1.61 -12.74 5.66
C GLN A 58 -0.51 -11.67 5.56
N PRO A 59 -0.30 -10.88 6.63
CA PRO A 59 -1.01 -10.89 7.93
C PRO A 59 -2.51 -10.58 7.79
N PRO A 60 -3.36 -11.09 8.73
CA PRO A 60 -4.81 -10.96 8.62
C PRO A 60 -5.29 -9.51 8.81
N LEU A 61 -6.48 -9.21 8.29
CA LEU A 61 -7.20 -7.98 8.59
C LEU A 61 -7.45 -7.88 10.10
N ARG A 62 -7.41 -6.66 10.62
CA ARG A 62 -7.55 -6.38 12.05
C ARG A 62 -8.75 -5.48 12.30
N THR A 63 -8.98 -5.20 13.58
CA THR A 63 -10.10 -4.39 14.04
C THR A 63 -10.08 -2.96 13.47
N ARG A 64 -11.23 -2.30 13.54
CA ARG A 64 -11.33 -0.87 13.21
C ARG A 64 -10.35 -0.03 14.05
N ALA A 65 -10.18 -0.34 15.34
CA ALA A 65 -9.22 0.38 16.18
C ALA A 65 -7.77 0.22 15.70
N ASP A 66 -7.39 -0.98 15.22
CA ASP A 66 -6.08 -1.20 14.62
C ASP A 66 -5.91 -0.41 13.32
N ARG A 67 -6.92 -0.42 12.44
CA ARG A 67 -6.92 0.37 11.21
C ARG A 67 -6.73 1.86 11.49
N GLU A 68 -7.47 2.43 12.43
CA GLU A 68 -7.32 3.84 12.79
C GLU A 68 -5.93 4.14 13.39
N GLY A 69 -5.35 3.23 14.15
CA GLY A 69 -3.96 3.32 14.62
C GLY A 69 -2.95 3.34 13.47
N LEU A 70 -3.13 2.48 12.46
CA LEU A 70 -2.30 2.47 11.24
C LEU A 70 -2.45 3.78 10.46
N ARG A 71 -3.68 4.25 10.25
CA ARG A 71 -4.00 5.53 9.57
C ARG A 71 -3.31 6.71 10.25
N ALA A 72 -3.40 6.81 11.57
CA ALA A 72 -2.72 7.85 12.34
C ALA A 72 -1.19 7.78 12.20
N ALA A 73 -0.62 6.57 12.18
CA ALA A 73 0.81 6.36 12.03
C ALA A 73 1.33 6.72 10.62
N VAL A 74 0.56 6.45 9.57
CA VAL A 74 0.88 6.89 8.20
C VAL A 74 0.82 8.42 8.12
N LYS A 75 -0.22 9.04 8.68
CA LYS A 75 -0.39 10.50 8.71
C LYS A 75 0.76 11.19 9.44
N SER A 76 1.14 10.69 10.61
CA SER A 76 2.23 11.27 11.43
C SER A 76 3.64 10.98 10.92
N GLY A 77 3.81 10.00 10.00
CA GLY A 77 5.12 9.61 9.46
C GLY A 77 5.84 8.52 10.24
N VAL A 78 5.26 8.00 11.32
CA VAL A 78 5.79 6.82 12.03
C VAL A 78 5.89 5.64 11.07
N VAL A 79 4.87 5.42 10.25
CA VAL A 79 4.90 4.53 9.08
C VAL A 79 5.30 5.36 7.87
N SER A 80 6.45 5.05 7.29
CA SER A 80 7.07 5.83 6.22
C SER A 80 6.67 5.40 4.82
N ALA A 81 6.11 4.21 4.66
CA ALA A 81 5.76 3.64 3.37
C ALA A 81 4.41 2.94 3.37
N ILE A 82 3.72 3.01 2.24
CA ILE A 82 2.52 2.21 1.92
C ILE A 82 2.92 1.28 0.79
N SER A 83 2.68 -0.01 0.97
CA SER A 83 2.97 -1.05 -0.04
C SER A 83 1.67 -1.60 -0.64
N SER A 84 1.75 -2.08 -1.88
CA SER A 84 0.62 -2.81 -2.50
C SER A 84 0.39 -4.15 -1.82
N HIS A 85 1.44 -4.77 -1.33
CA HIS A 85 1.44 -6.15 -0.87
C HIS A 85 0.75 -7.09 -1.88
N HIS A 86 1.15 -6.95 -3.15
CA HIS A 86 0.57 -7.67 -4.28
C HIS A 86 0.89 -9.16 -4.22
N GLN A 87 -0.15 -9.97 -4.08
CA GLN A 87 -0.08 -11.43 -4.07
C GLN A 87 -1.15 -11.96 -5.04
N PRO A 88 -0.81 -12.04 -6.34
CA PRO A 88 -1.76 -12.48 -7.36
C PRO A 88 -1.90 -13.99 -7.35
N HIS A 89 -3.14 -14.46 -7.42
CA HIS A 89 -3.51 -15.85 -7.56
C HIS A 89 -4.57 -16.02 -8.65
N GLU A 90 -4.62 -17.18 -9.26
CA GLU A 90 -5.70 -17.59 -10.13
C GLU A 90 -6.98 -17.84 -9.32
N ARG A 91 -8.11 -17.93 -10.02
CA ARG A 91 -9.43 -18.08 -9.40
C ARG A 91 -9.53 -19.32 -8.52
N ASP A 92 -8.94 -20.42 -8.93
CA ASP A 92 -9.03 -21.72 -8.22
C ASP A 92 -8.40 -21.65 -6.83
N ALA A 93 -7.37 -20.84 -6.63
CA ALA A 93 -6.75 -20.63 -5.33
C ALA A 93 -7.72 -20.04 -4.28
N LYS A 94 -8.86 -19.48 -4.70
CA LYS A 94 -9.89 -18.87 -3.86
C LYS A 94 -11.18 -19.67 -3.74
N LEU A 95 -11.29 -20.83 -4.39
CA LEU A 95 -12.54 -21.62 -4.40
C LEU A 95 -12.70 -22.59 -3.24
N ALA A 96 -11.63 -22.88 -2.49
CA ALA A 96 -11.67 -23.74 -1.31
C ALA A 96 -12.38 -23.06 -0.11
N PRO A 97 -12.75 -23.79 0.96
CA PRO A 97 -13.16 -23.17 2.20
C PRO A 97 -12.11 -22.19 2.72
N PHE A 98 -12.53 -21.08 3.33
CA PHE A 98 -11.70 -19.92 3.67
C PHE A 98 -10.29 -20.27 4.17
N GLY A 99 -10.17 -21.12 5.19
CA GLY A 99 -8.88 -21.48 5.78
C GLY A 99 -7.98 -22.38 4.90
N ALA A 100 -8.50 -22.86 3.77
CA ALA A 100 -7.76 -23.69 2.81
C ALA A 100 -7.45 -22.94 1.49
N THR A 101 -7.82 -21.66 1.39
CA THR A 101 -7.49 -20.81 0.24
C THR A 101 -6.11 -20.21 0.39
N GLU A 102 -5.49 -19.83 -0.71
CA GLU A 102 -4.23 -19.08 -0.69
C GLU A 102 -4.46 -17.63 -0.20
N PRO A 103 -3.70 -17.13 0.79
CA PRO A 103 -3.82 -15.75 1.24
C PRO A 103 -3.24 -14.78 0.22
N GLY A 104 -3.87 -13.62 0.05
CA GLY A 104 -3.35 -12.55 -0.81
C GLY A 104 -4.41 -11.80 -1.59
N ILE A 105 -4.04 -10.62 -2.06
CA ILE A 105 -4.83 -9.74 -2.93
C ILE A 105 -3.99 -9.33 -4.13
N SER A 106 -4.55 -9.45 -5.34
CA SER A 106 -3.99 -8.84 -6.54
C SER A 106 -4.28 -7.34 -6.52
N SER A 107 -3.27 -6.50 -6.26
CA SER A 107 -3.48 -5.10 -5.85
C SER A 107 -2.51 -4.09 -6.46
N VAL A 108 -1.46 -4.52 -7.21
CA VAL A 108 -0.43 -3.59 -7.67
C VAL A 108 -0.97 -2.51 -8.60
N GLU A 109 -1.91 -2.85 -9.49
CA GLU A 109 -2.51 -1.91 -10.43
C GLU A 109 -3.41 -0.87 -9.73
N LEU A 110 -3.93 -1.23 -8.56
CA LEU A 110 -4.81 -0.36 -7.78
C LEU A 110 -4.05 0.46 -6.73
N LEU A 111 -2.70 0.35 -6.64
CA LEU A 111 -1.95 1.02 -5.59
C LEU A 111 -2.25 2.52 -5.55
N LEU A 112 -2.14 3.23 -6.68
CA LEU A 112 -2.40 4.66 -6.71
C LEU A 112 -3.90 4.99 -6.59
N PRO A 113 -4.82 4.45 -7.43
CA PRO A 113 -6.23 4.82 -7.35
C PRO A 113 -6.86 4.43 -6.02
N LEU A 114 -6.51 3.28 -5.45
CA LEU A 114 -7.03 2.88 -4.14
C LEU A 114 -6.43 3.73 -3.00
N ALA A 115 -5.16 4.14 -3.09
CA ALA A 115 -4.55 5.05 -2.12
C ALA A 115 -5.12 6.47 -2.20
N MET A 116 -5.58 6.92 -3.36
CA MET A 116 -6.24 8.22 -3.53
C MET A 116 -7.55 8.33 -2.74
N THR A 117 -8.22 7.21 -2.41
CA THR A 117 -9.38 7.23 -1.52
C THR A 117 -9.03 7.78 -0.13
N LEU A 118 -7.79 7.62 0.33
CA LEU A 118 -7.32 8.18 1.60
C LEU A 118 -7.21 9.71 1.55
N VAL A 119 -7.06 10.29 0.35
CA VAL A 119 -7.09 11.75 0.14
C VAL A 119 -8.54 12.23 0.10
N GLU A 120 -9.44 11.53 -0.60
CA GLU A 120 -10.87 11.85 -0.63
C GLU A 120 -11.50 11.78 0.76
N ASP A 121 -11.11 10.80 1.58
CA ASP A 121 -11.53 10.66 2.98
C ASP A 121 -10.95 11.78 3.90
N GLY A 122 -10.06 12.63 3.39
CA GLY A 122 -9.39 13.68 4.19
C GLY A 122 -8.39 13.15 5.21
N LEU A 123 -7.98 11.87 5.10
CA LEU A 123 -6.97 11.29 5.97
C LEU A 123 -5.58 11.89 5.70
N LEU A 124 -5.21 11.96 4.42
CA LEU A 124 -3.92 12.48 3.94
C LEU A 124 -4.15 13.62 2.95
N ASP A 125 -3.20 14.54 2.86
CA ASP A 125 -3.08 15.39 1.68
C ASP A 125 -2.30 14.65 0.57
N LEU A 126 -2.46 15.11 -0.67
CA LEU A 126 -1.84 14.48 -1.83
C LEU A 126 -0.31 14.42 -1.74
N PRO A 127 0.40 15.50 -1.34
CA PRO A 127 1.85 15.43 -1.17
C PRO A 127 2.31 14.37 -0.15
N THR A 128 1.61 14.25 0.97
CA THR A 128 1.90 13.23 1.98
C THR A 128 1.66 11.83 1.43
N LEU A 129 0.56 11.60 0.73
CA LEU A 129 0.29 10.30 0.08
C LEU A 129 1.42 9.94 -0.89
N LEU A 130 1.79 10.85 -1.80
CA LEU A 130 2.86 10.60 -2.78
C LEU A 130 4.21 10.34 -2.11
N ALA A 131 4.50 11.04 -1.01
CA ALA A 131 5.71 10.75 -0.23
C ALA A 131 5.69 9.34 0.36
N ARG A 132 4.55 8.83 0.84
CA ARG A 132 4.42 7.46 1.36
C ARG A 132 4.50 6.38 0.29
N LEU A 133 4.20 6.72 -0.97
CA LEU A 133 4.27 5.79 -2.10
C LEU A 133 5.63 5.81 -2.82
N SER A 134 6.44 6.87 -2.65
CA SER A 134 7.69 7.04 -3.41
C SER A 134 8.90 7.39 -2.54
N ALA A 135 8.99 8.58 -1.99
CA ALA A 135 10.15 9.05 -1.24
C ALA A 135 10.38 8.24 0.05
N GLY A 136 9.33 7.91 0.78
CA GLY A 136 9.40 7.11 2.01
C GLY A 136 9.97 5.72 1.81
N PRO A 137 9.44 4.89 0.89
CA PRO A 137 10.04 3.59 0.58
C PRO A 137 11.45 3.71 0.00
N ALA A 138 11.74 4.71 -0.85
CA ALA A 138 13.10 4.93 -1.36
C ALA A 138 14.10 5.22 -0.24
N GLU A 139 13.73 6.05 0.73
CA GLU A 139 14.56 6.34 1.91
C GLU A 139 14.76 5.10 2.80
N ALA A 140 13.68 4.35 3.07
CA ALA A 140 13.74 3.13 3.87
C ALA A 140 14.73 2.12 3.28
N LEU A 141 14.72 1.96 1.95
CA LEU A 141 15.56 1.03 1.19
C LEU A 141 16.89 1.65 0.74
N ARG A 142 17.13 2.94 0.99
CA ARG A 142 18.31 3.70 0.54
C ARG A 142 18.49 3.68 -0.99
N LEU A 143 17.40 3.78 -1.71
CA LEU A 143 17.44 3.88 -3.17
C LEU A 143 17.62 5.33 -3.61
N PRO A 144 18.39 5.61 -4.67
CA PRO A 144 18.51 6.94 -5.26
C PRO A 144 17.26 7.26 -6.13
N ALA A 145 16.05 7.13 -5.56
CA ALA A 145 14.76 7.24 -6.23
C ALA A 145 13.78 8.08 -5.40
N GLY A 146 12.54 8.19 -5.87
CA GLY A 146 11.43 8.81 -5.14
C GLY A 146 11.45 10.34 -5.12
N LYS A 147 12.24 10.99 -5.99
CA LYS A 147 12.31 12.44 -6.13
C LYS A 147 12.60 12.85 -7.58
N LEU A 148 12.05 13.99 -8.00
CA LEU A 148 12.39 14.61 -9.27
C LEU A 148 13.55 15.59 -9.04
N ALA A 149 14.70 15.31 -9.67
CA ALA A 149 15.88 16.15 -9.57
C ALA A 149 16.66 16.11 -10.88
N VAL A 150 17.33 17.21 -11.24
CA VAL A 150 18.22 17.26 -12.40
C VAL A 150 19.35 16.26 -12.21
N GLY A 151 19.57 15.40 -13.22
CA GLY A 151 20.56 14.32 -13.17
C GLY A 151 20.08 13.05 -12.44
N GLY A 152 18.84 13.02 -11.94
CA GLY A 152 18.22 11.82 -11.39
C GLY A 152 17.63 10.89 -12.46
N ALA A 153 17.26 9.68 -12.06
CA ALA A 153 16.53 8.76 -12.94
C ALA A 153 15.16 9.36 -13.32
N ALA A 154 14.80 9.22 -14.59
CA ALA A 154 13.51 9.69 -15.10
C ALA A 154 12.44 8.60 -14.98
N ASP A 155 12.24 8.10 -13.73
CA ASP A 155 11.17 7.19 -13.34
C ASP A 155 10.00 8.02 -12.84
N ILE A 156 9.02 8.26 -13.72
CA ILE A 156 7.99 9.27 -13.52
C ILE A 156 6.62 8.68 -13.80
N VAL A 157 5.67 8.94 -12.90
CA VAL A 157 4.25 8.68 -13.11
C VAL A 157 3.51 10.01 -13.29
N LEU A 158 2.75 10.11 -14.39
CA LEU A 158 1.83 11.21 -14.65
C LEU A 158 0.40 10.67 -14.46
N PHE A 159 -0.36 11.28 -13.59
CA PHE A 159 -1.74 10.86 -13.32
C PHE A 159 -2.67 12.05 -13.18
N ASP A 160 -3.94 11.81 -13.43
CA ASP A 160 -5.02 12.79 -13.27
C ASP A 160 -5.76 12.51 -11.96
N PRO A 161 -5.60 13.34 -10.93
CA PRO A 161 -6.23 13.12 -9.63
C PRO A 161 -7.75 13.36 -9.65
N ALA A 162 -8.28 14.08 -10.65
CA ALA A 162 -9.71 14.40 -10.76
C ALA A 162 -10.50 13.37 -11.57
N ALA A 163 -9.81 12.52 -12.34
CA ALA A 163 -10.45 11.45 -13.09
C ALA A 163 -10.70 10.23 -12.22
N SER A 164 -11.67 9.39 -12.61
CA SER A 164 -11.95 8.11 -11.98
C SER A 164 -11.78 6.95 -12.95
N THR A 165 -11.51 5.77 -12.44
CA THR A 165 -11.43 4.51 -13.18
C THR A 165 -12.22 3.44 -12.45
N VAL A 166 -12.72 2.45 -13.20
CA VAL A 166 -13.36 1.27 -12.61
C VAL A 166 -12.33 0.15 -12.52
N ALA A 167 -12.09 -0.34 -11.31
CA ALA A 167 -11.15 -1.42 -11.09
C ALA A 167 -11.57 -2.66 -11.89
N GLY A 168 -10.65 -3.17 -12.71
CA GLY A 168 -10.88 -4.35 -13.55
C GLY A 168 -11.15 -4.07 -15.03
N GLU A 169 -11.48 -2.83 -15.44
CA GLU A 169 -11.74 -2.53 -16.87
C GLU A 169 -10.49 -2.71 -17.74
N THR A 170 -9.32 -2.41 -17.22
CA THR A 170 -8.04 -2.50 -17.94
C THR A 170 -7.04 -3.41 -17.21
N TRP A 171 -7.54 -4.51 -16.63
CA TRP A 171 -6.75 -5.37 -15.77
C TRP A 171 -5.66 -6.11 -16.55
N LEU A 172 -4.39 -5.89 -16.18
CA LEU A 172 -3.22 -6.49 -16.83
C LEU A 172 -2.64 -7.67 -16.04
N SER A 173 -2.81 -7.66 -14.71
CA SER A 173 -2.38 -8.77 -13.86
C SER A 173 -3.14 -10.04 -14.23
N LYS A 174 -2.46 -11.19 -14.15
CA LYS A 174 -3.09 -12.50 -14.26
C LYS A 174 -3.79 -12.93 -12.97
N GLY A 175 -3.63 -12.18 -11.89
CA GLY A 175 -4.29 -12.47 -10.62
C GLY A 175 -5.75 -12.04 -10.65
N GLU A 176 -6.65 -12.95 -10.27
CA GLU A 176 -8.10 -12.72 -10.24
C GLU A 176 -8.63 -12.48 -8.81
N ASN A 177 -7.76 -12.53 -7.81
CA ASN A 177 -8.09 -12.46 -6.39
C ASN A 177 -8.11 -11.02 -5.85
N CYS A 178 -8.93 -10.14 -6.44
CA CYS A 178 -9.04 -8.75 -6.00
C CYS A 178 -10.47 -8.41 -5.53
N PRO A 179 -10.68 -8.03 -4.25
CA PRO A 179 -12.00 -7.70 -3.74
C PRO A 179 -12.52 -6.33 -4.21
N PHE A 180 -11.68 -5.52 -4.87
CA PHE A 180 -12.03 -4.17 -5.31
C PHE A 180 -12.50 -4.11 -6.76
N ILE A 181 -12.55 -5.22 -7.48
CA ILE A 181 -13.05 -5.27 -8.87
C ILE A 181 -14.47 -4.69 -8.95
N GLY A 182 -14.71 -3.83 -9.93
CA GLY A 182 -15.98 -3.12 -10.14
C GLY A 182 -16.15 -1.85 -9.30
N HIS A 183 -15.23 -1.53 -8.38
CA HIS A 183 -15.27 -0.28 -7.64
C HIS A 183 -14.79 0.89 -8.52
N SER A 184 -15.50 2.02 -8.45
CA SER A 184 -15.02 3.28 -9.00
C SER A 184 -14.00 3.88 -8.05
N LEU A 185 -12.81 4.17 -8.55
CA LEU A 185 -11.67 4.65 -7.78
C LEU A 185 -11.14 5.96 -8.36
N PRO A 186 -10.70 6.93 -7.52
CA PRO A 186 -10.15 8.20 -7.97
C PRO A 186 -8.71 8.05 -8.47
N GLY A 187 -8.31 8.92 -9.40
CA GLY A 187 -6.95 8.98 -9.91
C GLY A 187 -6.70 8.00 -11.05
N VAL A 188 -6.37 8.55 -12.22
CA VAL A 188 -6.08 7.76 -13.42
C VAL A 188 -4.63 7.99 -13.83
N VAL A 189 -3.82 6.93 -13.88
CA VAL A 189 -2.47 7.00 -14.43
C VAL A 189 -2.57 7.20 -15.94
N ARG A 190 -1.94 8.27 -16.44
CA ARG A 190 -1.89 8.58 -17.88
C ARG A 190 -0.63 8.07 -18.52
N TYR A 191 0.50 8.24 -17.84
CA TYR A 191 1.81 7.81 -18.33
C TYR A 191 2.65 7.25 -17.18
N THR A 192 3.41 6.22 -17.48
CA THR A 192 4.53 5.77 -16.64
C THR A 192 5.79 5.76 -17.49
N LEU A 193 6.83 6.43 -17.00
CA LEU A 193 8.14 6.44 -17.60
C LEU A 193 9.11 5.67 -16.71
N VAL A 194 9.96 4.86 -17.34
CA VAL A 194 11.06 4.15 -16.68
C VAL A 194 12.33 4.52 -17.45
N ASP A 195 13.31 5.07 -16.76
CA ASP A 195 14.56 5.54 -17.35
C ASP A 195 14.32 6.47 -18.58
N GLY A 196 13.31 7.35 -18.45
CA GLY A 196 12.92 8.30 -19.48
C GLY A 196 12.14 7.73 -20.67
N ARG A 197 11.82 6.43 -20.66
CA ARG A 197 11.05 5.78 -21.72
C ARG A 197 9.62 5.54 -21.25
N ILE A 198 8.64 5.83 -22.10
CA ILE A 198 7.23 5.53 -21.81
C ILE A 198 7.07 4.01 -21.77
N SER A 199 6.75 3.47 -20.60
CA SER A 199 6.44 2.06 -20.37
C SER A 199 4.94 1.79 -20.35
N HIS A 200 4.13 2.81 -20.04
CA HIS A 200 2.66 2.74 -20.05
C HIS A 200 2.07 4.07 -20.49
N GLN A 201 0.99 3.98 -21.28
CA GLN A 201 0.17 5.12 -21.69
C GLN A 201 -1.30 4.64 -21.71
N ALA A 202 -2.19 5.35 -20.97
CA ALA A 202 -3.64 5.13 -20.96
C ALA A 202 -4.35 6.05 -21.93
#